data_4cfaa4bca23ee5dfa6f6c34274f9066d
#
_entry.id   4cfaa4bca23ee5dfa6f6c34274f9066d
#
_cell.length_a   1.000
_cell.length_b   1.000
_cell.length_c   1.000
_cell.angle_alpha   90.00
_cell.angle_beta   90.00
_cell.angle_gamma   90.00
#
_symmetry.space_group_name_H-M   'P 1'
#
loop_
_entity.id
_entity.type
_entity.pdbx_description
1 polymer ?
#
loop_
_entity_poly.entity_id
_entity_poly.type
_entity_poly.pdbx_seq_one_letter_code
_entity_poly.pdbx_strand_id
1 'polypeptide(L)'
;ARYDAGEPDAKLAIEMWGYVLRKYIGSFIAAMGGVDAIIFTAGIGENDCAGRARAVEGLECFGIKLDPERNKVRGEEAKISSDDSKVQVWVIPTNEELVIARDTLALATGKPIE
;
A
#
# COMPACT_ATOMS: atom_id res chain seq x y z
N ALA A 1 6.49 2.76 -18.18
CA ALA A 1 6.82 3.17 -19.57
C ALA A 1 7.96 4.20 -19.60
N ARG A 2 7.71 5.49 -19.29
CA ARG A 2 8.75 6.54 -19.38
C ARG A 2 9.88 6.35 -18.36
N TYR A 3 9.58 5.90 -17.17
CA TYR A 3 10.57 5.53 -16.15
C TYR A 3 11.48 4.40 -16.63
N ASP A 4 10.89 3.35 -17.19
CA ASP A 4 11.63 2.19 -17.70
C ASP A 4 12.48 2.55 -18.92
N ALA A 5 12.08 3.56 -19.69
CA ALA A 5 12.87 4.14 -20.77
C ALA A 5 14.05 5.02 -20.28
N GLY A 6 14.17 5.23 -18.94
CA GLY A 6 15.25 5.98 -18.35
C GLY A 6 15.14 7.50 -18.50
N GLU A 7 13.94 8.03 -18.77
CA GLU A 7 13.74 9.47 -18.85
C GLU A 7 14.02 10.13 -17.50
N PRO A 8 14.96 11.12 -17.41
CA PRO A 8 15.41 11.69 -16.16
C PRO A 8 14.29 12.29 -15.31
N ASP A 9 13.36 13.02 -15.91
CA ASP A 9 12.24 13.65 -15.20
C ASP A 9 11.24 12.62 -14.67
N ALA A 10 10.96 11.58 -15.44
CA ALA A 10 10.09 10.49 -15.00
C ALA A 10 10.72 9.69 -13.85
N LYS A 11 12.02 9.47 -13.92
CA LYS A 11 12.78 8.82 -12.85
C LYS A 11 12.76 9.64 -11.57
N LEU A 12 13.06 10.93 -11.68
CA LEU A 12 13.04 11.86 -10.55
C LEU A 12 11.65 11.92 -9.90
N ALA A 13 10.59 12.02 -10.69
CA ALA A 13 9.22 12.08 -10.18
C ALA A 13 8.85 10.84 -9.35
N ILE A 14 9.21 9.65 -9.80
CA ILE A 14 8.93 8.39 -9.10
C ILE A 14 9.79 8.24 -7.84
N GLU A 15 11.06 8.64 -7.90
CA GLU A 15 11.94 8.64 -6.74
C GLU A 15 11.44 9.62 -5.66
N MET A 16 11.03 10.83 -6.06
CA MET A 16 10.42 11.82 -5.14
C MET A 16 9.14 11.29 -4.52
N TRP A 17 8.28 10.66 -5.30
CA TRP A 17 7.04 10.07 -4.82
C TRP A 17 7.31 9.00 -3.74
N GLY A 18 8.23 8.08 -3.99
CA GLY A 18 8.63 7.06 -3.02
C GLY A 18 9.25 7.67 -1.75
N TYR A 19 10.07 8.69 -1.91
CA TYR A 19 10.69 9.42 -0.79
C TYR A 19 9.65 10.10 0.11
N VAL A 20 8.69 10.82 -0.48
CA VAL A 20 7.62 11.49 0.27
C VAL A 20 6.75 10.47 1.00
N LEU A 21 6.38 9.39 0.34
CA LEU A 21 5.57 8.34 0.96
C LEU A 21 6.29 7.68 2.13
N ARG A 22 7.58 7.42 2.00
CA ARG A 22 8.42 6.92 3.10
C ARG A 22 8.46 7.89 4.28
N LYS A 23 8.57 9.18 4.03
CA LYS A 23 8.51 10.21 5.10
C LYS A 23 7.19 10.18 5.85
N TYR A 24 6.06 10.04 5.15
CA TYR A 24 4.76 9.91 5.80
C TYR A 24 4.65 8.65 6.63
N ILE A 25 5.07 7.51 6.12
CA ILE A 25 5.09 6.24 6.87
C ILE A 25 5.92 6.41 8.15
N GLY A 26 7.14 6.94 8.05
CA GLY A 26 8.02 7.18 9.17
C GLY A 26 7.41 8.15 10.19
N SER A 27 6.75 9.21 9.74
CA SER A 27 6.10 10.18 10.63
C SER A 27 4.95 9.54 11.42
N PHE A 28 4.15 8.68 10.80
CA PHE A 28 3.07 7.96 11.49
C PHE A 28 3.61 6.91 12.47
N ILE A 29 4.68 6.22 12.12
CA ILE A 29 5.35 5.30 13.05
C ILE A 29 5.81 6.06 14.30
N ALA A 30 6.42 7.23 14.13
CA ALA A 30 6.86 8.07 15.24
C ALA A 30 5.68 8.56 16.08
N ALA A 31 4.60 9.03 15.44
CA ALA A 31 3.41 9.53 16.14
C ALA A 31 2.68 8.44 16.93
N MET A 32 2.66 7.21 16.42
CA MET A 32 2.02 6.05 17.09
C MET A 32 2.93 5.40 18.14
N GLY A 33 4.22 5.71 18.17
CA GLY A 33 5.20 5.04 19.03
C GLY A 33 5.58 3.64 18.54
N GLY A 34 5.32 3.32 17.31
CA GLY A 34 5.57 2.03 16.66
C GLY A 34 4.48 1.66 15.68
N VAL A 35 4.62 0.51 15.03
CA VAL A 35 3.64 -0.02 14.08
C VAL A 35 3.65 -1.54 14.09
N ASP A 36 2.49 -2.17 14.01
CA ASP A 36 2.34 -3.62 13.93
C ASP A 36 2.15 -4.09 12.49
N ALA A 37 1.43 -3.32 11.70
CA ALA A 37 1.15 -3.63 10.31
C ALA A 37 1.08 -2.39 9.42
N ILE A 38 1.47 -2.57 8.16
CA ILE A 38 1.27 -1.60 7.08
C ILE A 38 0.35 -2.26 6.05
N ILE A 39 -0.69 -1.54 5.63
CA ILE A 39 -1.66 -2.02 4.66
C ILE A 39 -1.60 -1.12 3.43
N PHE A 40 -1.31 -1.73 2.28
CA PHE A 40 -1.45 -1.11 0.97
C PHE A 40 -2.82 -1.42 0.40
N THR A 41 -3.53 -0.39 -0.02
CA THR A 41 -4.89 -0.48 -0.51
C THR A 41 -5.12 0.53 -1.63
N ALA A 42 -6.28 0.45 -2.28
CA ALA A 42 -6.68 1.27 -3.43
C ALA A 42 -5.74 1.11 -4.65
N GLY A 43 -6.09 1.73 -5.77
CA GLY A 43 -5.50 1.48 -7.08
C GLY A 43 -3.99 1.29 -7.15
N ILE A 44 -3.20 2.26 -6.68
CA ILE A 44 -1.74 2.18 -6.69
C ILE A 44 -1.24 1.16 -5.66
N GLY A 45 -1.77 1.20 -4.45
CA GLY A 45 -1.37 0.28 -3.37
C GLY A 45 -1.60 -1.19 -3.73
N GLU A 46 -2.69 -1.48 -4.43
CA GLU A 46 -3.06 -2.84 -4.83
C GLU A 46 -2.28 -3.36 -6.04
N ASN A 47 -1.93 -2.48 -6.98
CA ASN A 47 -1.48 -2.89 -8.31
C ASN A 47 -0.02 -2.54 -8.63
N ASP A 48 0.62 -1.65 -7.88
CA ASP A 48 1.99 -1.21 -8.13
C ASP A 48 2.99 -1.85 -7.14
N CYS A 49 3.49 -3.03 -7.48
CA CYS A 49 4.48 -3.73 -6.66
C CYS A 49 5.82 -2.95 -6.55
N ALA A 50 6.22 -2.24 -7.60
CA ALA A 50 7.42 -1.42 -7.57
C ALA A 50 7.24 -0.19 -6.67
N GLY A 51 6.06 0.42 -6.71
CA GLY A 51 5.69 1.52 -5.82
C GLY A 51 5.70 1.10 -4.36
N ARG A 52 5.13 -0.05 -4.02
CA ARG A 52 5.16 -0.60 -2.66
C ARG A 52 6.59 -0.82 -2.17
N ALA A 53 7.45 -1.41 -3.00
CA ALA A 53 8.84 -1.62 -2.65
C ALA A 53 9.56 -0.29 -2.35
N ARG A 54 9.37 0.73 -3.20
CA ARG A 54 9.95 2.06 -2.99
C ARG A 54 9.44 2.76 -1.74
N ALA A 55 8.16 2.57 -1.42
CA ALA A 55 7.55 3.19 -0.25
C ALA A 55 8.18 2.73 1.07
N VAL A 56 8.63 1.48 1.14
CA VAL A 56 9.23 0.90 2.35
C VAL A 56 10.75 0.72 2.27
N GLU A 57 11.36 1.07 1.15
CA GLU A 57 12.81 1.05 0.99
C GLU A 57 13.49 1.92 2.04
N GLY A 58 14.46 1.36 2.77
CA GLY A 58 15.16 2.07 3.84
C GLY A 58 14.41 2.11 5.19
N LEU A 59 13.27 1.43 5.31
CA LEU A 59 12.52 1.29 6.57
C LEU A 59 12.86 0.00 7.33
N GLU A 60 13.90 -0.71 6.94
CA GLU A 60 14.37 -1.94 7.60
C GLU A 60 14.78 -1.68 9.06
N CYS A 61 15.23 -0.46 9.37
CA CYS A 61 15.54 -0.04 10.74
C CYS A 61 14.32 -0.09 11.69
N PHE A 62 13.11 -0.02 11.15
CA PHE A 62 11.86 -0.20 11.89
C PHE A 62 11.36 -1.65 11.88
N GLY A 63 12.12 -2.57 11.30
CA GLY A 63 11.74 -3.98 11.20
C GLY A 63 10.79 -4.27 10.04
N ILE A 64 10.73 -3.42 9.04
CA ILE A 64 9.87 -3.57 7.85
C ILE A 64 10.70 -4.20 6.73
N LYS A 65 10.32 -5.41 6.31
CA LYS A 65 10.96 -6.12 5.20
C LYS A 65 9.93 -6.74 4.28
N LEU A 66 10.01 -6.47 2.98
CA LEU A 66 9.20 -7.14 1.98
C LEU A 66 9.87 -8.42 1.47
N ASP A 67 9.04 -9.40 1.15
CA ASP A 67 9.44 -10.53 0.32
C ASP A 67 9.23 -10.15 -1.15
N PRO A 68 10.28 -10.14 -1.99
CA PRO A 68 10.16 -9.70 -3.38
C PRO A 68 9.19 -10.54 -4.22
N GLU A 69 9.09 -11.84 -3.94
CA GLU A 69 8.16 -12.73 -4.66
C GLU A 69 6.72 -12.50 -4.22
N ARG A 70 6.48 -12.44 -2.91
CA ARG A 70 5.13 -12.12 -2.37
C ARG A 70 4.65 -10.76 -2.81
N ASN A 71 5.55 -9.79 -2.94
CA ASN A 71 5.20 -8.44 -3.38
C ASN A 71 4.75 -8.33 -4.84
N LYS A 72 4.90 -9.37 -5.65
CA LYS A 72 4.44 -9.38 -7.05
C LYS A 72 2.92 -9.45 -7.21
N VAL A 73 2.18 -9.67 -6.13
CA VAL A 73 0.72 -9.72 -6.14
C VAL A 73 0.10 -8.40 -6.66
N ARG A 74 -1.01 -8.53 -7.38
CA ARG A 74 -1.78 -7.40 -7.91
C ARG A 74 -3.27 -7.65 -7.70
N GLY A 75 -3.95 -6.71 -7.06
CA GLY A 75 -5.40 -6.74 -6.87
C GLY A 75 -5.93 -7.89 -6.01
N GLU A 76 -5.07 -8.58 -5.28
CA GLU A 76 -5.43 -9.69 -4.41
C GLU A 76 -5.00 -9.43 -2.97
N GLU A 77 -5.76 -9.93 -2.01
CA GLU A 77 -5.36 -9.89 -0.62
C GLU A 77 -4.17 -10.82 -0.37
N ALA A 78 -3.09 -10.26 0.12
CA ALA A 78 -1.88 -11.02 0.43
C ALA A 78 -0.99 -10.35 1.46
N LYS A 79 -0.35 -11.17 2.30
CA LYS A 79 0.76 -10.75 3.12
C LYS A 79 2.03 -10.72 2.27
N ILE A 80 2.64 -9.56 2.16
CA ILE A 80 3.81 -9.34 1.30
C ILE A 80 5.11 -9.12 2.07
N SER A 81 5.05 -9.08 3.40
CA SER A 81 6.26 -9.05 4.24
C SER A 81 6.97 -10.40 4.28
N SER A 82 8.28 -10.37 4.43
CA SER A 82 9.08 -11.58 4.68
C SER A 82 8.80 -12.15 6.07
N ASP A 83 9.13 -13.43 6.28
CA ASP A 83 8.86 -14.11 7.56
C ASP A 83 9.68 -13.53 8.72
N ASP A 84 10.83 -12.94 8.43
CA ASP A 84 11.70 -12.25 9.41
C ASP A 84 11.35 -10.77 9.62
N SER A 85 10.33 -10.25 8.94
CA SER A 85 9.83 -8.90 9.16
C SER A 85 9.12 -8.81 10.51
N LYS A 86 9.51 -7.83 11.33
CA LYS A 86 8.84 -7.57 12.61
C LYS A 86 7.49 -6.89 12.43
N VAL A 87 7.36 -6.10 11.37
CA VAL A 87 6.13 -5.42 10.98
C VAL A 87 5.50 -6.20 9.83
N GLN A 88 4.23 -6.51 9.95
CA GLN A 88 3.49 -7.14 8.86
C GLN A 88 3.20 -6.12 7.76
N VAL A 89 3.32 -6.53 6.51
CA VAL A 89 2.92 -5.72 5.37
C VAL A 89 1.95 -6.50 4.51
N TRP A 90 0.80 -5.91 4.26
CA TRP A 90 -0.31 -6.52 3.54
C TRP A 90 -0.75 -5.68 2.35
N VAL A 91 -1.25 -6.35 1.34
CA VAL A 91 -2.10 -5.77 0.30
C VAL A 91 -3.52 -6.20 0.59
N ILE A 92 -4.42 -5.25 0.76
CA ILE A 92 -5.85 -5.53 0.98
C ILE A 92 -6.65 -4.66 0.01
N PRO A 93 -7.26 -5.27 -1.03
CA PRO A 93 -8.07 -4.52 -1.99
C PRO A 93 -9.28 -3.87 -1.32
N THR A 94 -9.57 -2.64 -1.73
CA THR A 94 -10.81 -1.97 -1.37
C THR A 94 -11.93 -2.39 -2.31
N ASN A 95 -13.12 -2.57 -1.77
CA ASN A 95 -14.33 -2.83 -2.56
C ASN A 95 -15.29 -1.66 -2.42
N GLU A 96 -14.95 -0.54 -3.04
CA GLU A 96 -15.74 0.69 -3.02
C GLU A 96 -17.11 0.50 -3.69
N GLU A 97 -17.17 -0.29 -4.76
CA GLU A 97 -18.41 -0.59 -5.47
C GLU A 97 -19.42 -1.32 -4.59
N LEU A 98 -18.96 -2.24 -3.75
CA LEU A 98 -19.83 -2.96 -2.81
C LEU A 98 -20.45 -2.03 -1.78
N VAL A 99 -19.71 -1.06 -1.27
CA VAL A 99 -20.22 -0.05 -0.33
C VAL A 99 -21.31 0.77 -1.01
N ILE A 100 -21.06 1.28 -2.21
CA ILE A 100 -22.04 2.04 -2.99
C ILE A 100 -23.30 1.20 -3.26
N ALA A 101 -23.13 -0.06 -3.64
CA ALA A 101 -24.25 -0.96 -3.90
C ALA A 101 -25.11 -1.22 -2.63
N ARG A 102 -24.46 -1.43 -1.49
CA ARG A 102 -25.16 -1.61 -0.20
C ARG A 102 -25.91 -0.37 0.23
N ASP A 103 -25.27 0.80 0.15
CA ASP A 103 -25.89 2.07 0.51
C ASP A 103 -27.08 2.38 -0.40
N THR A 104 -26.93 2.16 -1.71
CA THR A 104 -28.00 2.33 -2.68
C THR A 104 -29.19 1.40 -2.37
N LEU A 105 -28.92 0.14 -2.08
CA LEU A 105 -29.97 -0.82 -1.72
C LEU A 105 -30.68 -0.41 -0.43
N ALA A 106 -29.92 0.02 0.58
CA ALA A 106 -30.48 0.48 1.85
C ALA A 106 -31.41 1.69 1.67
N LEU A 107 -30.98 2.67 0.90
CA LEU A 107 -31.76 3.87 0.57
C LEU A 107 -33.01 3.50 -0.24
N ALA A 108 -32.90 2.64 -1.24
CA ALA A 108 -34.01 2.23 -2.09
C ALA A 108 -35.06 1.40 -1.36
N THR A 109 -34.64 0.62 -0.37
CA THR A 109 -35.55 -0.29 0.39
C THR A 109 -35.97 0.26 1.74
N GLY A 110 -35.39 1.37 2.20
CA GLY A 110 -35.64 1.94 3.55
C GLY A 110 -35.13 1.04 4.69
N LYS A 111 -34.24 0.07 4.39
CA LYS A 111 -33.63 -0.79 5.40
C LYS A 111 -32.33 -0.21 5.90
N PRO A 112 -31.96 -0.38 7.18
CA PRO A 112 -30.67 0.08 7.68
C PRO A 112 -29.51 -0.65 6.99
N ILE A 113 -28.38 0.03 6.90
CA ILE A 113 -27.11 -0.55 6.44
C ILE A 113 -26.59 -1.47 7.56
N GLU A 114 -26.46 -2.73 7.24
CA GLU A 114 -25.84 -3.74 8.12
C GLU A 114 -24.31 -3.79 7.90
#